data_f5cbfa614395b73c80e769e51c3e98e7
#
_entry.id   f5cbfa614395b73c80e769e51c3e98e7
#
_cell.length_a   1.000
_cell.length_b   1.000
_cell.length_c   1.000
_cell.angle_alpha   90.00
_cell.angle_beta   90.00
_cell.angle_gamma   90.00
#
_symmetry.space_group_name_H-M   'P 1'
#
loop_
_entity.id
_entity.type
_entity.pdbx_description
1 polymer ?
#
loop_
_entity_poly.entity_id
_entity_poly.type
_entity_poly.pdbx_seq_one_letter_code
_entity_poly.pdbx_strand_id
1 'polypeptide(L)'
;MLISDVITDAKYGELQQLSLKDDNDAILSFINLGLLELYKRFNLRTEEAIVTLDANTTVYTLDSAALNIDMPSDCDLMYIINAYDESGESVEINNEDNDLSILTPTYNTVQIPNPADDTYVSIMYVAGPTRVTDPADTLKLPPALYEALLHYIGYRGHGSVDGNINTENNTHYMRFEKSCDTAKAFGLVTADDMRIRPVADKGFV
;
A
#
# COMPACT_ATOMS: atom_id res chain seq x y z
N MET A 1 -4.94 2.42 17.33
CA MET A 1 -3.94 3.28 17.98
C MET A 1 -4.01 4.64 17.32
N LEU A 2 -3.90 5.71 18.08
CA LEU A 2 -3.92 7.06 17.52
C LEU A 2 -2.52 7.44 17.02
N ILE A 3 -2.46 8.34 16.05
CA ILE A 3 -1.20 8.91 15.58
C ILE A 3 -0.49 9.72 16.67
N SER A 4 -1.26 10.38 17.57
CA SER A 4 -0.72 11.03 18.75
C SER A 4 0.12 10.10 19.65
N ASP A 5 -0.25 8.82 19.73
CA ASP A 5 0.51 7.82 20.49
C ASP A 5 1.85 7.55 19.79
N VAL A 6 1.83 7.38 18.46
CA VAL A 6 3.05 7.18 17.64
C VAL A 6 4.00 8.36 17.77
N ILE A 7 3.46 9.60 17.70
CA ILE A 7 4.26 10.82 17.88
C ILE A 7 4.89 10.84 19.27
N THR A 8 4.13 10.48 20.30
CA THR A 8 4.61 10.43 21.68
C THR A 8 5.74 9.41 21.84
N ASP A 9 5.53 8.18 21.35
CA ASP A 9 6.54 7.11 21.42
C ASP A 9 7.80 7.48 20.64
N ALA A 10 7.67 8.08 19.45
CA ALA A 10 8.82 8.56 18.68
C ALA A 10 9.60 9.66 19.42
N LYS A 11 8.91 10.63 20.05
CA LYS A 11 9.54 11.74 20.81
C LYS A 11 10.35 11.25 22.00
N TYR A 12 9.79 10.33 22.77
CA TYR A 12 10.44 9.81 23.99
C TYR A 12 11.36 8.62 23.73
N GLY A 13 11.27 8.01 22.56
CA GLY A 13 12.09 6.91 22.08
C GLY A 13 13.16 7.38 21.10
N GLU A 14 12.91 7.09 19.82
CA GLU A 14 13.90 7.20 18.75
C GLU A 14 14.42 8.61 18.46
N LEU A 15 13.64 9.66 18.78
CA LEU A 15 13.98 11.06 18.51
C LEU A 15 14.36 11.85 19.77
N GLN A 16 14.46 11.19 20.94
CA GLN A 16 14.61 11.87 22.23
C GLN A 16 15.76 12.87 22.27
N GLN A 17 16.87 12.58 21.61
CA GLN A 17 18.09 13.40 21.60
C GLN A 17 18.11 14.44 20.49
N LEU A 18 17.12 14.44 19.60
CA LEU A 18 17.06 15.36 18.48
C LEU A 18 16.21 16.60 18.78
N SER A 19 16.58 17.74 18.23
CA SER A 19 15.75 18.96 18.29
C SER A 19 14.42 18.82 17.54
N LEU A 20 14.36 17.91 16.56
CA LEU A 20 13.16 17.57 15.79
C LEU A 20 12.04 16.95 16.61
N LYS A 21 12.30 16.47 17.84
CA LYS A 21 11.26 15.86 18.69
C LYS A 21 10.08 16.77 18.95
N ASP A 22 10.25 18.08 18.87
CA ASP A 22 9.20 19.06 19.11
C ASP A 22 8.46 19.49 17.82
N ASP A 23 8.92 19.04 16.65
CA ASP A 23 8.33 19.29 15.34
C ASP A 23 7.38 18.16 14.95
N ASN A 24 6.08 18.34 15.25
CA ASN A 24 5.04 17.36 14.92
C ASN A 24 4.87 17.16 13.40
N ASP A 25 5.05 18.20 12.60
CA ASP A 25 4.86 18.14 11.15
C ASP A 25 5.96 17.30 10.51
N ALA A 26 7.21 17.45 10.98
CA ALA A 26 8.30 16.59 10.55
C ALA A 26 8.06 15.13 10.93
N ILE A 27 7.57 14.86 12.15
CA ILE A 27 7.26 13.49 12.61
C ILE A 27 6.12 12.89 11.79
N LEU A 28 5.05 13.65 11.50
CA LEU A 28 3.95 13.21 10.64
C LEU A 28 4.45 12.86 9.22
N SER A 29 5.37 13.66 8.69
CA SER A 29 6.00 13.36 7.40
C SER A 29 6.77 12.04 7.45
N PHE A 30 7.54 11.78 8.51
CA PHE A 30 8.28 10.52 8.67
C PHE A 30 7.37 9.32 8.87
N ILE A 31 6.23 9.49 9.59
CA ILE A 31 5.18 8.46 9.72
C ILE A 31 4.65 8.09 8.33
N ASN A 32 4.24 9.07 7.51
CA ASN A 32 3.73 8.81 6.17
C ASN A 32 4.74 8.09 5.27
N LEU A 33 6.01 8.50 5.32
CA LEU A 33 7.08 7.82 4.57
C LEU A 33 7.31 6.39 5.07
N GLY A 34 7.27 6.18 6.38
CA GLY A 34 7.39 4.84 6.98
C GLY A 34 6.23 3.92 6.62
N LEU A 35 5.00 4.45 6.65
CA LEU A 35 3.83 3.71 6.20
C LEU A 35 3.96 3.31 4.73
N LEU A 36 4.34 4.25 3.86
CA LEU A 36 4.53 3.95 2.44
C LEU A 36 5.59 2.86 2.23
N GLU A 37 6.70 2.90 2.97
CA GLU A 37 7.75 1.88 2.88
C GLU A 37 7.26 0.50 3.37
N LEU A 38 6.48 0.45 4.44
CA LEU A 38 5.90 -0.79 4.95
C LEU A 38 4.86 -1.36 3.97
N TYR A 39 4.00 -0.52 3.37
CA TYR A 39 3.02 -0.95 2.37
C TYR A 39 3.67 -1.46 1.08
N LYS A 40 4.84 -0.94 0.70
CA LYS A 40 5.63 -1.49 -0.42
C LYS A 40 6.21 -2.88 -0.12
N ARG A 41 6.54 -3.16 1.13
CA ARG A 41 7.15 -4.44 1.55
C ARG A 41 6.13 -5.51 1.88
N PHE A 42 4.95 -5.07 2.30
CA PHE A 42 3.87 -5.94 2.74
C PHE A 42 2.58 -5.50 2.06
N ASN A 43 1.88 -6.42 1.44
CA ASN A 43 0.56 -6.14 0.86
C ASN A 43 -0.48 -5.97 1.98
N LEU A 44 -0.43 -4.83 2.68
CA LEU A 44 -1.23 -4.61 3.89
C LEU A 44 -2.70 -4.29 3.59
N ARG A 45 -2.97 -3.86 2.36
CA ARG A 45 -4.33 -3.49 1.95
C ARG A 45 -4.54 -3.86 0.49
N THR A 46 -5.55 -4.68 0.24
CA THR A 46 -6.04 -4.98 -1.11
C THR A 46 -7.43 -4.39 -1.24
N GLU A 47 -7.67 -3.72 -2.36
CA GLU A 47 -8.95 -3.08 -2.69
C GLU A 47 -9.40 -3.47 -4.08
N GLU A 48 -10.64 -3.16 -4.39
CA GLU A 48 -11.29 -3.42 -5.66
C GLU A 48 -11.67 -2.11 -6.33
N ALA A 49 -11.45 -2.04 -7.64
CA ALA A 49 -11.98 -0.98 -8.50
C ALA A 49 -12.93 -1.62 -9.51
N ILE A 50 -14.19 -1.20 -9.52
CA ILE A 50 -15.18 -1.65 -10.50
C ILE A 50 -15.17 -0.67 -11.66
N VAL A 51 -14.82 -1.15 -12.85
CA VAL A 51 -14.79 -0.39 -14.09
C VAL A 51 -16.04 -0.70 -14.89
N THR A 52 -16.96 0.26 -15.00
CA THR A 52 -18.11 0.15 -15.90
C THR A 52 -17.66 0.42 -17.33
N LEU A 53 -17.95 -0.52 -18.23
CA LEU A 53 -17.48 -0.48 -19.61
C LEU A 53 -18.42 0.31 -20.53
N ASP A 54 -17.80 0.91 -21.55
CA ASP A 54 -18.46 1.57 -22.67
C ASP A 54 -17.85 1.02 -23.96
N ALA A 55 -18.67 0.57 -24.92
CA ALA A 55 -18.25 -0.05 -26.17
C ALA A 55 -17.32 0.82 -27.02
N ASN A 56 -17.32 2.14 -26.80
CA ASN A 56 -16.46 3.10 -27.53
C ASN A 56 -15.18 3.45 -26.78
N THR A 57 -14.99 2.95 -25.56
CA THR A 57 -13.86 3.30 -24.68
C THR A 57 -13.08 2.05 -24.30
N THR A 58 -11.85 1.94 -24.77
CA THR A 58 -10.99 0.80 -24.46
C THR A 58 -9.98 1.07 -23.33
N VAL A 59 -9.73 2.34 -23.01
CA VAL A 59 -8.71 2.73 -22.02
C VAL A 59 -9.37 3.44 -20.85
N TYR A 60 -9.14 2.93 -19.64
CA TYR A 60 -9.69 3.44 -18.40
C TYR A 60 -8.55 3.78 -17.44
N THR A 61 -8.58 5.00 -16.87
CA THR A 61 -7.65 5.40 -15.81
C THR A 61 -8.30 5.14 -14.47
N LEU A 62 -7.69 4.31 -13.65
CA LEU A 62 -8.18 3.96 -12.31
C LEU A 62 -7.96 5.15 -11.36
N ASP A 63 -9.00 5.96 -11.26
CA ASP A 63 -9.06 7.17 -10.43
C ASP A 63 -10.47 7.26 -9.82
N SER A 64 -10.55 7.46 -8.52
CA SER A 64 -11.81 7.58 -7.78
C SER A 64 -12.67 8.79 -8.21
N ALA A 65 -12.09 9.75 -8.93
CA ALA A 65 -12.82 10.88 -9.51
C ALA A 65 -13.42 10.59 -10.90
N ALA A 66 -13.09 9.44 -11.52
CA ALA A 66 -13.59 9.09 -12.85
C ALA A 66 -15.02 8.53 -12.75
N LEU A 67 -15.91 8.98 -13.66
CA LEU A 67 -17.35 8.64 -13.64
C LEU A 67 -17.65 7.14 -13.80
N ASN A 68 -16.78 6.41 -14.52
CA ASN A 68 -16.99 5.00 -14.84
C ASN A 68 -16.24 4.07 -13.89
N ILE A 69 -15.71 4.58 -12.77
CA ILE A 69 -14.88 3.82 -11.85
C ILE A 69 -15.40 4.00 -10.43
N ASP A 70 -15.75 2.89 -9.81
CA ASP A 70 -16.09 2.84 -8.39
C ASP A 70 -14.91 2.24 -7.63
N MET A 71 -14.18 3.10 -6.89
CA MET A 71 -13.04 2.71 -6.07
C MET A 71 -12.90 3.63 -4.85
N PRO A 72 -12.29 3.15 -3.75
CA PRO A 72 -12.02 3.97 -2.58
C PRO A 72 -11.19 5.21 -2.90
N SER A 73 -11.58 6.35 -2.33
CA SER A 73 -10.89 7.64 -2.50
C SER A 73 -9.85 7.93 -1.40
N ASP A 74 -9.74 7.05 -0.39
CA ASP A 74 -8.87 7.24 0.77
C ASP A 74 -7.50 6.56 0.65
N CYS A 75 -7.20 6.02 -0.53
CA CYS A 75 -5.93 5.33 -0.80
C CYS A 75 -5.50 5.51 -2.26
N ASP A 76 -4.19 5.48 -2.46
CA ASP A 76 -3.59 5.48 -3.79
C ASP A 76 -3.46 4.03 -4.30
N LEU A 77 -3.66 3.82 -5.60
CA LEU A 77 -3.36 2.55 -6.25
C LEU A 77 -1.83 2.39 -6.38
N MET A 78 -1.29 1.29 -5.89
CA MET A 78 0.13 0.98 -6.01
C MET A 78 0.43 0.10 -7.23
N TYR A 79 -0.26 -1.02 -7.34
CA TYR A 79 -0.19 -1.91 -8.51
C TYR A 79 -1.39 -2.85 -8.59
N ILE A 80 -1.69 -3.29 -9.79
CA ILE A 80 -2.80 -4.21 -10.10
C ILE A 80 -2.35 -5.64 -9.86
N ILE A 81 -3.22 -6.46 -9.24
CA ILE A 81 -2.94 -7.88 -8.95
C ILE A 81 -3.68 -8.79 -9.92
N ASN A 82 -4.99 -8.62 -10.03
CA ASN A 82 -5.87 -9.48 -10.81
C ASN A 82 -7.03 -8.67 -11.40
N ALA A 83 -7.68 -9.24 -12.41
CA ALA A 83 -8.92 -8.75 -12.95
C ALA A 83 -9.95 -9.88 -13.02
N TYR A 84 -11.21 -9.55 -12.87
CA TYR A 84 -12.33 -10.47 -12.94
C TYR A 84 -13.45 -9.87 -13.81
N ASP A 85 -14.12 -10.70 -14.56
CA ASP A 85 -15.31 -10.30 -15.31
C ASP A 85 -16.55 -10.26 -14.39
N GLU A 86 -17.70 -9.91 -14.97
CA GLU A 86 -18.99 -9.83 -14.26
C GLU A 86 -19.48 -11.18 -13.71
N SER A 87 -18.98 -12.30 -14.22
CA SER A 87 -19.29 -13.65 -13.73
C SER A 87 -18.36 -14.08 -12.58
N GLY A 88 -17.33 -13.27 -12.27
CA GLY A 88 -16.29 -13.56 -11.29
C GLY A 88 -15.20 -14.48 -11.82
N GLU A 89 -15.14 -14.72 -13.14
CA GLU A 89 -14.04 -15.45 -13.77
C GLU A 89 -12.81 -14.54 -13.91
N SER A 90 -11.63 -15.12 -13.68
CA SER A 90 -10.38 -14.37 -13.78
C SER A 90 -10.07 -14.04 -15.24
N VAL A 91 -9.80 -12.77 -15.50
CA VAL A 91 -9.33 -12.28 -16.79
C VAL A 91 -7.80 -12.15 -16.76
N GLU A 92 -7.14 -12.65 -17.79
CA GLU A 92 -5.69 -12.54 -17.87
C GLU A 92 -5.22 -11.09 -18.03
N ILE A 93 -4.08 -10.77 -17.43
CA ILE A 93 -3.46 -9.45 -17.50
C ILE A 93 -2.11 -9.56 -18.18
N ASN A 94 -1.85 -8.67 -19.17
CA ASN A 94 -0.58 -8.58 -19.91
C ASN A 94 -0.13 -9.90 -20.52
N ASN A 95 -1.05 -10.74 -20.99
CA ASN A 95 -0.75 -11.94 -21.73
C ASN A 95 -0.73 -11.63 -23.24
N GLU A 96 0.46 -11.59 -23.85
CA GLU A 96 0.65 -11.28 -25.26
C GLU A 96 0.08 -12.36 -26.21
N ASP A 97 -0.12 -13.59 -25.73
CA ASP A 97 -0.67 -14.69 -26.49
C ASP A 97 -2.22 -14.71 -26.48
N ASN A 98 -2.86 -13.81 -25.73
CA ASN A 98 -4.30 -13.71 -25.62
C ASN A 98 -4.80 -12.30 -25.97
N ASP A 99 -5.43 -12.17 -27.13
CA ASP A 99 -5.99 -10.91 -27.66
C ASP A 99 -7.11 -10.32 -26.77
N LEU A 100 -7.65 -11.11 -25.82
CA LEU A 100 -8.67 -10.68 -24.85
C LEU A 100 -8.06 -10.30 -23.50
N SER A 101 -6.75 -10.39 -23.34
CA SER A 101 -6.06 -10.00 -22.12
C SER A 101 -6.21 -8.51 -21.86
N ILE A 102 -6.42 -8.16 -20.61
CA ILE A 102 -6.38 -6.76 -20.15
C ILE A 102 -4.91 -6.30 -20.14
N LEU A 103 -4.62 -5.19 -20.80
CA LEU A 103 -3.29 -4.60 -20.75
C LEU A 103 -3.22 -3.49 -19.70
N THR A 104 -2.05 -3.35 -19.07
CA THR A 104 -1.78 -2.29 -18.09
C THR A 104 -0.66 -1.38 -18.60
N PRO A 105 -0.96 -0.40 -19.47
CA PRO A 105 0.05 0.46 -20.09
C PRO A 105 0.81 1.32 -19.10
N THR A 106 0.14 1.69 -17.99
CA THR A 106 0.73 2.42 -16.86
C THR A 106 0.25 1.80 -15.54
N TYR A 107 0.84 2.21 -14.41
CA TYR A 107 0.53 1.66 -13.10
C TYR A 107 -0.96 1.78 -12.71
N ASN A 108 -1.68 2.78 -13.24
CA ASN A 108 -3.08 3.06 -12.93
C ASN A 108 -3.99 3.09 -14.17
N THR A 109 -3.58 2.52 -15.28
CA THR A 109 -4.38 2.49 -16.51
C THR A 109 -4.57 1.06 -16.96
N VAL A 110 -5.80 0.72 -17.29
CA VAL A 110 -6.16 -0.56 -17.90
C VAL A 110 -6.70 -0.33 -19.30
N GLN A 111 -6.28 -1.17 -20.23
CA GLN A 111 -6.83 -1.24 -21.56
C GLN A 111 -7.56 -2.57 -21.71
N ILE A 112 -8.86 -2.49 -21.97
CA ILE A 112 -9.77 -3.62 -22.09
C ILE A 112 -10.14 -3.77 -23.55
N PRO A 113 -9.77 -4.88 -24.19
CA PRO A 113 -10.14 -5.16 -25.58
C PRO A 113 -11.62 -5.51 -25.68
N ASN A 114 -12.25 -5.05 -26.76
CA ASN A 114 -13.66 -5.37 -27.07
C ASN A 114 -14.66 -5.13 -25.91
N PRO A 115 -14.67 -3.95 -25.28
CA PRO A 115 -15.60 -3.67 -24.19
C PRO A 115 -17.04 -3.72 -24.70
N ALA A 116 -17.95 -4.20 -23.84
CA ALA A 116 -19.38 -4.20 -24.12
C ALA A 116 -20.08 -3.17 -23.21
N ASP A 117 -21.08 -2.46 -23.75
CA ASP A 117 -21.85 -1.51 -22.97
C ASP A 117 -22.52 -2.15 -21.75
N ASP A 118 -22.58 -1.39 -20.67
CA ASP A 118 -23.27 -1.76 -19.43
C ASP A 118 -22.73 -3.04 -18.73
N THR A 119 -21.57 -3.54 -19.16
CA THR A 119 -20.83 -4.59 -18.43
C THR A 119 -19.80 -4.00 -17.51
N TYR A 120 -19.21 -4.79 -16.61
CA TYR A 120 -18.15 -4.31 -15.72
C TYR A 120 -17.00 -5.30 -15.61
N VAL A 121 -15.85 -4.76 -15.27
CA VAL A 121 -14.66 -5.54 -14.89
C VAL A 121 -14.23 -5.08 -13.50
N SER A 122 -13.99 -6.05 -12.62
CA SER A 122 -13.43 -5.82 -11.30
C SER A 122 -11.91 -5.93 -11.35
N ILE A 123 -11.23 -4.89 -10.93
CA ILE A 123 -9.76 -4.81 -10.88
C ILE A 123 -9.32 -4.86 -9.43
N MET A 124 -8.67 -5.96 -9.04
CA MET A 124 -8.05 -6.09 -7.72
C MET A 124 -6.67 -5.44 -7.72
N TYR A 125 -6.41 -4.57 -6.76
CA TYR A 125 -5.13 -3.87 -6.65
C TYR A 125 -4.62 -3.79 -5.22
N VAL A 126 -3.31 -3.64 -5.08
CA VAL A 126 -2.70 -3.26 -3.80
C VAL A 126 -2.84 -1.75 -3.63
N ALA A 127 -3.45 -1.37 -2.52
CA ALA A 127 -3.66 0.01 -2.15
C ALA A 127 -2.55 0.52 -1.22
N GLY A 128 -2.16 1.76 -1.41
CA GLY A 128 -1.25 2.47 -0.53
C GLY A 128 -1.88 2.83 0.82
N PRO A 129 -1.08 3.32 1.77
CA PRO A 129 -1.60 3.80 3.04
C PRO A 129 -2.44 5.06 2.87
N THR A 130 -3.51 5.16 3.64
CA THR A 130 -4.21 6.44 3.83
C THR A 130 -3.24 7.44 4.44
N ARG A 131 -3.08 8.61 3.81
CA ARG A 131 -2.21 9.66 4.31
C ARG A 131 -2.71 10.20 5.65
N VAL A 132 -1.82 10.24 6.61
CA VAL A 132 -2.06 10.81 7.94
C VAL A 132 -1.79 12.31 7.89
N THR A 133 -2.74 13.11 8.37
CA THR A 133 -2.64 14.58 8.40
C THR A 133 -2.89 15.18 9.78
N ASP A 134 -3.54 14.43 10.66
CA ASP A 134 -3.91 14.89 12.00
C ASP A 134 -3.42 13.90 13.06
N PRO A 135 -2.88 14.37 14.22
CA PRO A 135 -2.58 13.52 15.36
C PRO A 135 -3.76 12.72 15.91
N ALA A 136 -4.99 13.14 15.65
CA ALA A 136 -6.20 12.42 16.03
C ALA A 136 -6.56 11.26 15.07
N ASP A 137 -5.91 11.17 13.92
CA ASP A 137 -6.11 10.08 12.97
C ASP A 137 -5.77 8.73 13.59
N THR A 138 -6.41 7.68 13.09
CA THR A 138 -6.13 6.30 13.52
C THR A 138 -5.10 5.65 12.61
N LEU A 139 -4.03 5.12 13.20
CA LEU A 139 -3.03 4.34 12.49
C LEU A 139 -3.63 3.01 12.01
N LYS A 140 -3.67 2.80 10.69
CA LYS A 140 -4.09 1.55 10.05
C LYS A 140 -2.83 0.71 9.74
N LEU A 141 -2.25 0.11 10.77
CA LEU A 141 -1.05 -0.73 10.67
C LEU A 141 -1.17 -1.96 11.58
N PRO A 142 -0.81 -3.16 11.12
CA PRO A 142 -0.70 -4.33 11.99
C PRO A 142 0.24 -4.07 13.16
N PRO A 143 -0.14 -4.45 14.41
CA PRO A 143 0.70 -4.21 15.58
C PRO A 143 2.12 -4.80 15.47
N ALA A 144 2.28 -5.88 14.72
CA ALA A 144 3.57 -6.53 14.48
C ALA A 144 4.57 -5.64 13.71
N LEU A 145 4.10 -4.62 13.00
CA LEU A 145 4.94 -3.68 12.24
C LEU A 145 5.15 -2.34 12.95
N TYR A 146 4.61 -2.19 14.17
CA TYR A 146 4.69 -0.93 14.89
C TYR A 146 6.14 -0.54 15.25
N GLU A 147 6.90 -1.49 15.77
CA GLU A 147 8.31 -1.29 16.09
C GLU A 147 9.13 -0.94 14.84
N ALA A 148 8.84 -1.59 13.71
CA ALA A 148 9.46 -1.25 12.43
C ALA A 148 9.18 0.21 12.04
N LEU A 149 7.93 0.69 12.19
CA LEU A 149 7.59 2.07 11.92
C LEU A 149 8.39 3.05 12.79
N LEU A 150 8.51 2.79 14.10
CA LEU A 150 9.29 3.64 15.00
C LEU A 150 10.78 3.69 14.60
N HIS A 151 11.38 2.56 14.26
CA HIS A 151 12.77 2.53 13.77
C HIS A 151 12.95 3.29 12.45
N TYR A 152 11.95 3.23 11.56
CA TYR A 152 12.00 4.02 10.33
C TYR A 152 11.91 5.53 10.60
N ILE A 153 11.07 5.96 11.55
CA ILE A 153 10.99 7.36 12.01
C ILE A 153 12.35 7.79 12.57
N GLY A 154 12.99 6.96 13.41
CA GLY A 154 14.34 7.22 13.91
C GLY A 154 15.36 7.36 12.79
N TYR A 155 15.35 6.45 11.82
CA TYR A 155 16.20 6.53 10.63
C TYR A 155 16.06 7.86 9.90
N ARG A 156 14.82 8.31 9.65
CA ARG A 156 14.56 9.56 8.94
C ARG A 156 14.94 10.77 9.78
N GLY A 157 14.65 10.76 11.08
CA GLY A 157 14.97 11.84 12.00
C GLY A 157 16.47 12.09 12.11
N HIS A 158 17.25 11.04 12.37
CA HIS A 158 18.72 11.15 12.46
C HIS A 158 19.35 11.53 11.12
N GLY A 159 18.85 11.00 10.00
CA GLY A 159 19.34 11.34 8.67
C GLY A 159 19.06 12.78 8.25
N SER A 160 18.02 13.42 8.78
CA SER A 160 17.66 14.80 8.43
C SER A 160 18.49 15.85 9.17
N VAL A 161 19.02 15.52 10.35
CA VAL A 161 19.80 16.48 11.18
C VAL A 161 21.23 16.60 10.73
N ASP A 162 21.89 15.49 10.41
CA ASP A 162 23.36 15.51 10.20
C ASP A 162 23.80 15.62 8.74
N GLY A 163 22.88 15.46 7.78
CA GLY A 163 23.21 15.48 6.34
C GLY A 163 24.24 14.42 5.90
N ASN A 164 24.85 13.73 6.85
CA ASN A 164 25.78 12.62 6.64
C ASN A 164 25.13 11.30 7.06
N ILE A 165 25.43 10.25 6.34
CA ILE A 165 25.09 8.88 6.74
C ILE A 165 26.01 8.52 7.91
N ASN A 166 25.56 8.82 9.13
CA ASN A 166 26.32 8.46 10.34
C ASN A 166 25.94 7.07 10.82
N THR A 167 26.68 6.57 11.82
CA THR A 167 26.52 5.23 12.38
C THR A 167 25.14 5.04 13.01
N GLU A 168 24.55 6.07 13.61
CA GLU A 168 23.24 6.00 14.29
C GLU A 168 22.10 5.85 13.28
N ASN A 169 22.13 6.63 12.20
CA ASN A 169 21.17 6.52 11.11
C ASN A 169 21.18 5.09 10.53
N ASN A 170 22.34 4.53 10.27
CA ASN A 170 22.49 3.17 9.77
C ASN A 170 21.97 2.12 10.77
N THR A 171 22.17 2.34 12.07
CA THR A 171 21.66 1.45 13.12
C THR A 171 20.13 1.40 13.15
N HIS A 172 19.45 2.55 13.04
CA HIS A 172 17.99 2.58 12.98
C HIS A 172 17.44 1.88 11.73
N TYR A 173 18.09 2.08 10.58
CA TYR A 173 17.71 1.39 9.36
C TYR A 173 17.90 -0.14 9.49
N MET A 174 18.99 -0.61 10.05
CA MET A 174 19.22 -2.04 10.30
C MET A 174 18.19 -2.64 11.26
N ARG A 175 17.77 -1.91 12.28
CA ARG A 175 16.69 -2.33 13.19
C ARG A 175 15.35 -2.41 12.47
N PHE A 176 15.05 -1.44 11.62
CA PHE A 176 13.87 -1.46 10.76
C PHE A 176 13.84 -2.72 9.89
N GLU A 177 14.93 -3.02 9.16
CA GLU A 177 15.05 -4.23 8.34
C GLU A 177 14.82 -5.49 9.17
N LYS A 178 15.50 -5.61 10.32
CA LYS A 178 15.38 -6.75 11.22
C LYS A 178 13.94 -6.93 11.74
N SER A 179 13.24 -5.86 12.09
CA SER A 179 11.85 -5.92 12.54
C SER A 179 10.93 -6.39 11.41
N CYS A 180 11.15 -5.93 10.18
CA CYS A 180 10.43 -6.41 9.00
C CYS A 180 10.68 -7.90 8.75
N ASP A 181 11.94 -8.33 8.78
CA ASP A 181 12.30 -9.74 8.58
C ASP A 181 11.72 -10.64 9.68
N THR A 182 11.70 -10.16 10.92
CA THR A 182 11.07 -10.86 12.04
C THR A 182 9.58 -11.04 11.82
N ALA A 183 8.89 -9.99 11.39
CA ALA A 183 7.46 -10.06 11.08
C ALA A 183 7.16 -11.07 9.96
N LYS A 184 8.00 -11.12 8.93
CA LYS A 184 7.92 -12.12 7.85
C LYS A 184 8.18 -13.55 8.37
N ALA A 185 9.26 -13.75 9.10
CA ALA A 185 9.69 -15.07 9.58
C ALA A 185 8.66 -15.72 10.50
N PHE A 186 7.96 -14.94 11.31
CA PHE A 186 6.89 -15.43 12.19
C PHE A 186 5.51 -15.48 11.53
N GLY A 187 5.39 -15.10 10.26
CA GLY A 187 4.11 -15.05 9.56
C GLY A 187 3.10 -14.08 10.19
N LEU A 188 3.58 -13.05 10.88
CA LEU A 188 2.75 -12.07 11.57
C LEU A 188 2.10 -11.09 10.59
N VAL A 189 2.70 -10.96 9.41
CA VAL A 189 2.18 -10.22 8.27
C VAL A 189 2.46 -11.07 7.04
N THR A 190 1.45 -11.28 6.23
CA THR A 190 1.63 -11.98 4.95
C THR A 190 2.47 -11.10 4.03
N ALA A 191 3.71 -11.53 3.76
CA ALA A 191 4.51 -10.94 2.72
C ALA A 191 4.07 -11.54 1.39
N ASP A 192 3.89 -10.71 0.38
CA ASP A 192 3.89 -10.92 -1.08
C ASP A 192 3.28 -12.22 -1.69
N ASP A 193 2.95 -13.23 -0.91
CA ASP A 193 2.45 -14.52 -1.37
C ASP A 193 0.92 -14.68 -1.21
N MET A 194 0.20 -13.59 -0.98
CA MET A 194 -1.23 -13.61 -1.24
C MET A 194 -1.49 -13.58 -2.75
N ARG A 195 -1.01 -14.58 -3.45
CA ARG A 195 -1.81 -15.10 -4.56
C ARG A 195 -3.10 -15.52 -3.90
N ILE A 196 -4.13 -14.71 -4.10
CA ILE A 196 -5.49 -15.08 -3.74
C ILE A 196 -5.73 -16.39 -4.49
N ARG A 197 -5.52 -17.52 -3.83
CA ARG A 197 -6.00 -18.78 -4.35
C ARG A 197 -7.50 -18.66 -4.27
N PRO A 198 -8.22 -18.78 -5.40
CA PRO A 198 -9.65 -18.68 -5.38
C PRO A 198 -10.20 -19.61 -4.30
N VAL A 199 -11.17 -19.14 -3.53
CA VAL A 199 -11.81 -19.90 -2.44
C VAL A 199 -12.33 -21.27 -2.96
N ALA A 200 -12.58 -21.39 -4.26
CA ALA A 200 -12.92 -22.63 -4.95
C ALA A 200 -11.89 -23.76 -4.77
N ASP A 201 -10.61 -23.46 -4.57
CA ASP A 201 -9.58 -24.50 -4.34
C ASP A 201 -9.54 -25.01 -2.90
N LYS A 202 -10.27 -24.44 -1.98
CA LYS A 202 -10.31 -24.85 -0.56
C LYS A 202 -11.51 -25.71 -0.18
N GLY A 203 -12.25 -26.29 -1.15
CA GLY A 203 -13.20 -27.35 -0.89
C GLY A 203 -13.98 -27.22 0.43
N PHE A 204 -14.73 -26.13 0.62
CA PHE A 204 -15.83 -26.15 1.56
C PHE A 204 -16.99 -26.91 0.91
N VAL A 205 -17.06 -28.21 1.16
CA VAL A 205 -18.24 -29.03 0.99
C VAL A 205 -19.09 -28.91 2.25
#